data_247531e8841254b06b2945eb033170d4
#
_entry.id   247531e8841254b06b2945eb033170d4
#
_cell.length_a   1.000
_cell.length_b   1.000
_cell.length_c   1.000
_cell.angle_alpha   90.00
_cell.angle_beta   90.00
_cell.angle_gamma   90.00
#
_symmetry.space_group_name_H-M   'P 1'
#
loop_
_entity.id
_entity.type
_entity.pdbx_description
1 polymer ?
#
loop_
_entity_poly.entity_id
_entity_poly.type
_entity_poly.pdbx_seq_one_letter_code
_entity_poly.pdbx_strand_id
1 'polypeptide(L)'
;MKLDIGTPAITSHHYYALPLAIICSETRLKPWVYGEFIQWYTYRDREDRRTRLSLYKDKMERYLFEPLYETVVQPKQLIGGKDVISVFKSFLDDGQYVYDFVDLYYIRSLKWGRHMMHDILIYGYDDGLRVFHVYAYHGVKLAQWDIPYAEYEEAYGSDYQKAQFHLTVLYRKKEEEFHPNIRRIGNHILDYLNGIDTFGRETPLSVELYEPRFGLDVYDELKHNLQCMRDRDLLLDIPEMYCVYEHKRFMCERAVYLDGCTDVKCPDGLRSGFAQMDEAGRIMIRLALKLNQERLSSEKDYSSLMCRFDAMKELEKAVLSEYYEHNRSVFEDV
;
A
#
# COMPACT_ATOMS: atom_id res chain seq x y z
N MET A 1 3.45 14.23 -23.27
CA MET A 1 2.14 13.66 -22.91
C MET A 1 2.20 13.15 -21.47
N LYS A 2 1.15 13.37 -20.66
CA LYS A 2 1.06 12.86 -19.28
C LYS A 2 -0.38 12.46 -18.99
N LEU A 3 -0.56 11.30 -18.38
CA LEU A 3 -1.82 10.88 -17.76
C LEU A 3 -1.91 11.41 -16.32
N ASP A 4 -3.14 11.58 -15.81
CA ASP A 4 -3.35 12.11 -14.49
C ASP A 4 -3.05 11.08 -13.40
N ILE A 5 -2.27 11.48 -12.40
CA ILE A 5 -2.04 10.72 -11.17
C ILE A 5 -2.31 11.59 -9.94
N GLY A 6 -2.90 10.99 -8.91
CA GLY A 6 -3.18 11.62 -7.63
C GLY A 6 -2.21 11.20 -6.53
N THR A 7 -2.40 11.76 -5.35
CA THR A 7 -1.65 11.34 -4.16
C THR A 7 -2.30 10.08 -3.59
N PRO A 8 -1.61 8.94 -3.53
CA PRO A 8 -2.17 7.70 -2.98
C PRO A 8 -2.41 7.82 -1.47
N ALA A 9 -3.50 7.20 -1.01
CA ALA A 9 -3.84 7.16 0.40
C ALA A 9 -2.86 6.31 1.22
N ILE A 10 -2.32 5.25 0.62
CA ILE A 10 -1.34 4.32 1.19
C ILE A 10 -0.08 4.35 0.33
N THR A 11 1.06 4.57 0.96
CA THR A 11 2.36 4.67 0.28
C THR A 11 3.41 3.70 0.81
N SER A 12 3.16 3.00 1.88
CA SER A 12 4.11 2.07 2.52
C SER A 12 4.62 0.95 1.61
N HIS A 13 3.82 0.53 0.66
CA HIS A 13 4.18 -0.50 -0.32
C HIS A 13 3.84 -0.05 -1.75
N HIS A 14 4.76 -0.29 -2.70
CA HIS A 14 4.61 0.12 -4.11
C HIS A 14 3.35 -0.46 -4.75
N TYR A 15 3.08 -1.74 -4.49
CA TYR A 15 1.93 -2.45 -5.05
C TYR A 15 0.57 -1.91 -4.55
N TYR A 16 0.55 -1.06 -3.50
CA TYR A 16 -0.60 -0.23 -3.16
C TYR A 16 -0.47 1.17 -3.78
N ALA A 17 0.68 1.80 -3.59
CA ALA A 17 0.89 3.20 -3.94
C ALA A 17 0.70 3.49 -5.43
N LEU A 18 1.26 2.64 -6.30
CA LEU A 18 1.26 2.91 -7.73
C LEU A 18 -0.13 2.78 -8.36
N PRO A 19 -0.92 1.70 -8.12
CA PRO A 19 -2.31 1.66 -8.58
C PRO A 19 -3.19 2.73 -7.91
N LEU A 20 -3.00 3.00 -6.61
CA LEU A 20 -3.74 4.05 -5.91
C LEU A 20 -3.45 5.44 -6.47
N ALA A 21 -2.27 5.71 -7.01
CA ALA A 21 -1.99 6.98 -7.68
C ALA A 21 -2.91 7.18 -8.90
N ILE A 22 -3.23 6.12 -9.63
CA ILE A 22 -4.19 6.17 -10.74
C ILE A 22 -5.61 6.39 -10.20
N ILE A 23 -6.01 5.65 -9.17
CA ILE A 23 -7.37 5.72 -8.58
C ILE A 23 -7.61 7.08 -7.93
N CYS A 24 -6.68 7.56 -7.11
CA CYS A 24 -6.80 8.82 -6.39
C CYS A 24 -6.75 10.08 -7.29
N SER A 25 -6.45 9.95 -8.58
CA SER A 25 -6.55 11.06 -9.52
C SER A 25 -8.02 11.44 -9.83
N GLU A 26 -9.00 10.57 -9.53
CA GLU A 26 -10.41 10.82 -9.79
C GLU A 26 -11.27 10.80 -8.52
N THR A 27 -11.99 11.89 -8.29
CA THR A 27 -12.83 12.04 -7.09
C THR A 27 -13.96 11.00 -7.03
N ARG A 28 -14.52 10.57 -8.18
CA ARG A 28 -15.59 9.54 -8.23
C ARG A 28 -15.14 8.17 -7.73
N LEU A 29 -13.83 7.90 -7.67
CA LEU A 29 -13.26 6.65 -7.17
C LEU A 29 -12.94 6.67 -5.66
N LYS A 30 -13.04 7.84 -5.01
CA LYS A 30 -12.82 7.96 -3.56
C LYS A 30 -13.72 7.05 -2.71
N PRO A 31 -15.02 6.85 -3.04
CA PRO A 31 -15.87 5.95 -2.25
C PRO A 31 -15.29 4.54 -2.12
N TRP A 32 -14.71 3.99 -3.19
CA TRP A 32 -14.02 2.70 -3.15
C TRP A 32 -12.80 2.75 -2.23
N VAL A 33 -11.94 3.77 -2.38
CA VAL A 33 -10.72 3.90 -1.57
C VAL A 33 -11.07 3.88 -0.08
N TYR A 34 -12.09 4.64 0.34
CA TYR A 34 -12.53 4.69 1.73
C TYR A 34 -13.31 3.45 2.19
N GLY A 35 -13.74 2.58 1.27
CA GLY A 35 -14.30 1.26 1.56
C GLY A 35 -13.26 0.18 1.87
N GLU A 36 -12.01 0.38 1.41
CA GLU A 36 -10.93 -0.61 1.51
C GLU A 36 -9.93 -0.30 2.63
N PHE A 37 -8.99 -1.20 2.88
CA PHE A 37 -7.87 -1.02 3.81
C PHE A 37 -8.29 -0.76 5.28
N ILE A 38 -9.41 -1.36 5.71
CA ILE A 38 -9.86 -1.35 7.11
C ILE A 38 -9.16 -2.46 7.88
N GLN A 39 -9.27 -3.67 7.35
CA GLN A 39 -8.60 -4.83 7.93
C GLN A 39 -7.13 -4.84 7.54
N TRP A 40 -6.28 -5.25 8.45
CA TRP A 40 -4.90 -5.60 8.22
C TRP A 40 -4.61 -6.99 8.75
N TYR A 41 -3.53 -7.56 8.30
CA TYR A 41 -3.12 -8.89 8.72
C TYR A 41 -1.61 -9.06 8.68
N THR A 42 -1.10 -9.97 9.49
CA THR A 42 0.26 -10.46 9.38
C THR A 42 0.25 -11.90 8.89
N TYR A 43 1.33 -12.29 8.26
CA TYR A 43 1.62 -13.68 7.92
C TYR A 43 3.12 -13.90 7.97
N ARG A 44 3.55 -15.15 8.17
CA ARG A 44 4.97 -15.48 8.08
C ARG A 44 5.31 -15.89 6.66
N ASP A 45 6.36 -15.27 6.13
CA ASP A 45 6.95 -15.66 4.86
C ASP A 45 7.52 -17.09 4.97
N ARG A 46 7.22 -17.94 4.00
CA ARG A 46 7.64 -19.35 4.03
C ARG A 46 9.13 -19.54 3.82
N GLU A 47 9.78 -18.62 3.09
CA GLU A 47 11.20 -18.70 2.74
C GLU A 47 12.09 -18.15 3.86
N ASP A 48 11.88 -16.90 4.27
CA ASP A 48 12.75 -16.23 5.25
C ASP A 48 12.19 -16.23 6.68
N ARG A 49 10.96 -16.75 6.89
CA ARG A 49 10.26 -16.87 8.18
C ARG A 49 10.01 -15.53 8.88
N ARG A 50 10.13 -14.43 8.15
CA ARG A 50 9.82 -13.10 8.68
C ARG A 50 8.33 -12.87 8.68
N THR A 51 7.89 -12.15 9.71
CA THR A 51 6.53 -11.61 9.74
C THR A 51 6.41 -10.49 8.71
N ARG A 52 5.38 -10.56 7.89
CA ARG A 52 5.00 -9.52 6.93
C ARG A 52 3.68 -8.91 7.35
N LEU A 53 3.60 -7.59 7.30
CA LEU A 53 2.37 -6.83 7.53
C LEU A 53 1.76 -6.42 6.19
N SER A 54 0.46 -6.60 6.04
CA SER A 54 -0.26 -6.22 4.82
C SER A 54 -1.65 -5.68 5.16
N LEU A 55 -2.20 -4.87 4.26
CA LEU A 55 -3.55 -4.36 4.35
C LEU A 55 -4.48 -5.21 3.49
N TYR A 56 -5.68 -5.47 4.02
CA TYR A 56 -6.72 -6.16 3.27
C TYR A 56 -7.35 -5.23 2.23
N LYS A 57 -7.54 -5.73 1.03
CA LYS A 57 -8.36 -5.16 -0.01
C LYS A 57 -9.20 -6.24 -0.69
N ASP A 58 -10.17 -5.86 -1.49
CA ASP A 58 -11.15 -6.72 -2.14
C ASP A 58 -10.58 -7.92 -2.93
N LYS A 59 -9.35 -7.80 -3.42
CA LYS A 59 -8.66 -8.87 -4.14
C LYS A 59 -7.27 -9.09 -3.56
N MET A 60 -6.92 -10.36 -3.36
CA MET A 60 -5.62 -10.73 -2.79
C MET A 60 -4.45 -10.50 -3.72
N GLU A 61 -4.67 -10.53 -5.03
CA GLU A 61 -3.60 -10.28 -5.99
C GLU A 61 -3.08 -8.84 -5.86
N ARG A 62 -1.77 -8.71 -5.70
CA ARG A 62 -1.10 -7.45 -5.32
C ARG A 62 -1.50 -6.25 -6.17
N TYR A 63 -1.79 -6.47 -7.45
CA TYR A 63 -2.00 -5.42 -8.44
C TYR A 63 -3.45 -5.27 -8.89
N LEU A 64 -4.34 -6.17 -8.49
CA LEU A 64 -5.76 -6.11 -8.85
C LEU A 64 -6.50 -5.15 -7.91
N PHE A 65 -7.05 -4.10 -8.50
CA PHE A 65 -7.88 -3.11 -7.84
C PHE A 65 -9.19 -2.99 -8.60
N GLU A 66 -10.30 -3.12 -7.91
CA GLU A 66 -11.62 -3.12 -8.56
C GLU A 66 -11.85 -1.92 -9.50
N PRO A 67 -11.44 -0.66 -9.17
CA PRO A 67 -11.62 0.48 -10.07
C PRO A 67 -10.75 0.47 -11.32
N LEU A 68 -9.84 -0.48 -11.45
CA LEU A 68 -8.94 -0.61 -12.59
C LEU A 68 -9.22 -1.87 -13.39
N TYR A 69 -9.06 -1.76 -14.70
CA TYR A 69 -8.78 -2.92 -15.55
C TYR A 69 -7.29 -3.17 -15.57
N GLU A 70 -6.93 -4.42 -15.59
CA GLU A 70 -5.56 -4.89 -15.70
C GLU A 70 -5.42 -5.82 -16.89
N THR A 71 -4.37 -5.62 -17.65
CA THR A 71 -3.96 -6.57 -18.67
C THR A 71 -2.52 -6.96 -18.42
N VAL A 72 -2.28 -8.23 -18.13
CA VAL A 72 -0.93 -8.77 -18.00
C VAL A 72 -0.41 -9.10 -19.39
N VAL A 73 0.72 -8.51 -19.74
CA VAL A 73 1.35 -8.69 -21.05
C VAL A 73 2.74 -9.26 -20.84
N GLN A 74 3.05 -10.36 -21.51
CA GLN A 74 4.41 -10.91 -21.44
C GLN A 74 5.36 -10.04 -22.27
N PRO A 75 6.42 -9.46 -21.70
CA PRO A 75 7.30 -8.52 -22.39
C PRO A 75 7.87 -9.05 -23.72
N LYS A 76 8.31 -10.31 -23.70
CA LYS A 76 8.89 -10.96 -24.91
C LYS A 76 7.89 -11.16 -26.04
N GLN A 77 6.62 -11.36 -25.72
CA GLN A 77 5.56 -11.51 -26.74
C GLN A 77 5.11 -10.14 -27.31
N LEU A 78 5.20 -9.12 -26.49
CA LEU A 78 4.75 -7.78 -26.81
C LEU A 78 5.70 -7.08 -27.79
N ILE A 79 7.00 -7.28 -27.60
CA ILE A 79 7.99 -6.48 -28.32
C ILE A 79 8.39 -7.11 -29.64
N GLY A 80 8.36 -8.45 -29.80
CA GLY A 80 8.47 -9.17 -31.07
C GLY A 80 9.26 -8.49 -32.18
N GLY A 81 10.38 -7.82 -31.86
CA GLY A 81 11.17 -7.00 -32.78
C GLY A 81 10.80 -5.53 -32.86
N LYS A 82 9.86 -5.05 -32.03
CA LYS A 82 9.52 -3.62 -31.92
C LYS A 82 10.33 -2.98 -30.77
N ASP A 83 10.59 -1.71 -30.95
CA ASP A 83 11.17 -0.82 -29.94
C ASP A 83 10.25 -0.68 -28.73
N VAL A 84 10.75 -0.96 -27.52
CA VAL A 84 10.00 -0.90 -26.26
C VAL A 84 9.43 0.49 -26.00
N ILE A 85 10.17 1.54 -26.36
CA ILE A 85 9.72 2.92 -26.19
C ILE A 85 8.45 3.17 -26.99
N SER A 86 8.43 2.77 -28.26
CA SER A 86 7.25 2.93 -29.14
C SER A 86 6.06 2.13 -28.64
N VAL A 87 6.28 0.93 -28.12
CA VAL A 87 5.20 0.09 -27.55
C VAL A 87 4.59 0.76 -26.32
N PHE A 88 5.41 1.25 -25.40
CA PHE A 88 4.89 1.88 -24.18
C PHE A 88 4.20 3.21 -24.47
N LYS A 89 4.71 3.98 -25.41
CA LYS A 89 4.04 5.19 -25.90
C LYS A 89 2.65 4.87 -26.46
N SER A 90 2.48 3.80 -27.21
CA SER A 90 1.17 3.43 -27.73
C SER A 90 0.17 3.12 -26.62
N PHE A 91 0.56 2.48 -25.52
CA PHE A 91 -0.32 2.29 -24.37
C PHE A 91 -0.69 3.62 -23.70
N LEU A 92 0.28 4.50 -23.51
CA LEU A 92 0.06 5.81 -22.91
C LEU A 92 -0.87 6.67 -23.77
N ASP A 93 -0.70 6.65 -25.09
CA ASP A 93 -1.56 7.38 -26.04
C ASP A 93 -3.02 6.88 -26.02
N ASP A 94 -3.21 5.58 -25.71
CA ASP A 94 -4.53 4.97 -25.48
C ASP A 94 -5.09 5.23 -24.07
N GLY A 95 -4.43 6.06 -23.26
CA GLY A 95 -4.84 6.38 -21.88
C GLY A 95 -4.55 5.28 -20.87
N GLN A 96 -3.64 4.38 -21.18
CA GLN A 96 -3.24 3.26 -20.35
C GLN A 96 -1.91 3.54 -19.65
N TYR A 97 -1.82 3.16 -18.38
CA TYR A 97 -0.61 3.28 -17.58
C TYR A 97 0.20 1.99 -17.68
N VAL A 98 1.51 2.12 -17.64
CA VAL A 98 2.40 0.95 -17.66
C VAL A 98 2.98 0.73 -16.27
N TYR A 99 2.64 -0.39 -15.65
CA TYR A 99 3.25 -0.86 -14.41
C TYR A 99 4.31 -1.90 -14.75
N ASP A 100 5.56 -1.57 -14.54
CA ASP A 100 6.69 -2.42 -14.91
C ASP A 100 7.74 -2.48 -13.81
N PHE A 101 8.62 -3.46 -13.90
CA PHE A 101 9.81 -3.57 -13.07
C PHE A 101 11.03 -3.14 -13.89
N VAL A 102 11.85 -2.25 -13.35
CA VAL A 102 13.05 -1.76 -14.00
C VAL A 102 14.27 -2.11 -13.17
N ASP A 103 15.37 -2.50 -13.83
CA ASP A 103 16.65 -2.71 -13.15
C ASP A 103 17.30 -1.35 -12.82
N LEU A 104 17.26 -1.00 -11.54
CA LEU A 104 17.73 0.29 -11.03
C LEU A 104 19.22 0.54 -11.27
N TYR A 105 20.01 -0.51 -11.54
CA TYR A 105 21.44 -0.37 -11.86
C TYR A 105 21.66 0.55 -13.07
N TYR A 106 20.78 0.48 -14.06
CA TYR A 106 20.89 1.28 -15.29
C TYR A 106 20.33 2.70 -15.16
N ILE A 107 19.61 3.01 -14.08
CA ILE A 107 19.04 4.34 -13.84
C ILE A 107 20.07 5.22 -13.13
N ARG A 108 20.83 5.98 -13.92
CA ARG A 108 22.03 6.71 -13.43
C ARG A 108 21.71 7.77 -12.37
N SER A 109 20.52 8.39 -12.45
CA SER A 109 20.08 9.39 -11.48
C SER A 109 19.96 8.83 -10.06
N LEU A 110 19.66 7.53 -9.90
CA LEU A 110 19.54 6.86 -8.61
C LEU A 110 20.87 6.48 -7.98
N LYS A 111 21.96 6.41 -8.78
CA LYS A 111 23.31 5.99 -8.34
C LYS A 111 23.31 4.63 -7.61
N TRP A 112 22.45 3.71 -8.05
CA TRP A 112 22.29 2.39 -7.44
C TRP A 112 23.45 1.48 -7.88
N GLY A 113 24.31 1.12 -6.96
CA GLY A 113 25.57 0.41 -7.28
C GLY A 113 25.46 -1.10 -7.55
N ARG A 114 24.23 -1.64 -7.60
CA ARG A 114 23.96 -3.07 -7.81
C ARG A 114 22.69 -3.30 -8.63
N HIS A 115 22.58 -4.45 -9.26
CA HIS A 115 21.35 -4.86 -9.93
C HIS A 115 20.23 -5.07 -8.91
N MET A 116 19.09 -4.43 -9.15
CA MET A 116 17.90 -4.55 -8.32
C MET A 116 16.68 -4.21 -9.15
N MET A 117 15.78 -5.17 -9.29
CA MET A 117 14.51 -4.96 -9.93
C MET A 117 13.57 -4.20 -8.99
N HIS A 118 12.94 -3.15 -9.49
CA HIS A 118 12.03 -2.33 -8.73
C HIS A 118 10.86 -1.88 -9.59
N ASP A 119 9.68 -1.90 -9.01
CA ASP A 119 8.45 -1.49 -9.69
C ASP A 119 8.35 0.02 -9.86
N ILE A 120 7.84 0.41 -11.02
CA ILE A 120 7.57 1.79 -11.42
C ILE A 120 6.20 1.88 -12.09
N LEU A 121 5.58 3.05 -12.02
CA LEU A 121 4.42 3.41 -12.82
C LEU A 121 4.83 4.45 -13.87
N ILE A 122 4.80 4.06 -15.14
CA ILE A 122 4.99 5.00 -16.25
C ILE A 122 3.63 5.60 -16.57
N TYR A 123 3.51 6.92 -16.44
CA TYR A 123 2.27 7.65 -16.65
C TYR A 123 2.35 8.70 -17.79
N GLY A 124 3.50 8.78 -18.46
CA GLY A 124 3.66 9.70 -19.56
C GLY A 124 5.03 9.67 -20.21
N TYR A 125 5.22 10.51 -21.21
CA TYR A 125 6.48 10.65 -21.92
C TYR A 125 6.67 12.05 -22.51
N ASP A 126 7.93 12.39 -22.81
CA ASP A 126 8.32 13.60 -23.56
C ASP A 126 9.37 13.23 -24.63
N ASP A 127 9.00 13.36 -25.91
CA ASP A 127 9.89 13.06 -27.03
C ASP A 127 10.96 14.13 -27.23
N GLY A 128 10.68 15.38 -26.86
CA GLY A 128 11.65 16.46 -26.95
C GLY A 128 12.80 16.28 -25.95
N LEU A 129 12.46 15.82 -24.75
CA LEU A 129 13.44 15.48 -23.70
C LEU A 129 13.93 14.03 -23.79
N ARG A 130 13.25 13.17 -24.57
CA ARG A 130 13.49 11.73 -24.69
C ARG A 130 13.43 11.02 -23.34
N VAL A 131 12.33 11.20 -22.59
CA VAL A 131 12.13 10.61 -21.27
C VAL A 131 10.75 9.98 -21.12
N PHE A 132 10.67 8.97 -20.23
CA PHE A 132 9.42 8.57 -19.59
C PHE A 132 9.21 9.36 -18.32
N HIS A 133 7.97 9.79 -18.06
CA HIS A 133 7.54 10.31 -16.76
C HIS A 133 7.08 9.15 -15.91
N VAL A 134 7.71 8.98 -14.75
CA VAL A 134 7.43 7.85 -13.85
C VAL A 134 7.02 8.33 -12.46
N TYR A 135 6.20 7.51 -11.81
CA TYR A 135 5.88 7.63 -10.38
C TYR A 135 6.43 6.40 -9.68
N ALA A 136 7.41 6.59 -8.85
CA ALA A 136 8.12 5.52 -8.18
C ALA A 136 8.96 6.07 -7.01
N TYR A 137 9.57 5.18 -6.24
CA TYR A 137 10.55 5.62 -5.25
C TYR A 137 11.83 6.13 -5.91
N HIS A 138 12.20 7.35 -5.56
CA HIS A 138 13.50 7.93 -5.83
C HIS A 138 14.29 7.96 -4.51
N GLY A 139 15.13 6.97 -4.29
CA GLY A 139 15.71 6.70 -2.97
C GLY A 139 14.63 6.22 -1.98
N VAL A 140 14.42 6.98 -0.91
CA VAL A 140 13.41 6.67 0.13
C VAL A 140 12.08 7.40 -0.06
N LYS A 141 11.94 8.21 -1.09
CA LYS A 141 10.78 9.08 -1.30
C LYS A 141 10.01 8.68 -2.57
N LEU A 142 8.74 8.37 -2.40
CA LEU A 142 7.82 8.20 -3.52
C LEU A 142 7.60 9.56 -4.22
N ALA A 143 7.91 9.66 -5.49
CA ALA A 143 7.89 10.93 -6.24
C ALA A 143 7.65 10.72 -7.73
N GLN A 144 7.30 11.81 -8.40
CA GLN A 144 7.32 11.93 -9.86
C GLN A 144 8.73 12.33 -10.30
N TRP A 145 9.29 11.61 -11.26
CA TRP A 145 10.60 11.89 -11.84
C TRP A 145 10.71 11.31 -13.25
N ASP A 146 11.83 11.50 -13.92
CA ASP A 146 11.98 11.16 -15.33
C ASP A 146 13.07 10.11 -15.52
N ILE A 147 12.82 9.12 -16.38
CA ILE A 147 13.80 8.14 -16.85
C ILE A 147 14.11 8.41 -18.31
N PRO A 148 15.39 8.69 -18.69
CA PRO A 148 15.80 8.79 -20.09
C PRO A 148 15.50 7.49 -20.85
N TYR A 149 15.02 7.60 -22.09
CA TYR A 149 14.74 6.43 -22.94
C TYR A 149 15.95 5.51 -23.05
N ALA A 150 17.15 6.07 -23.26
CA ALA A 150 18.35 5.27 -23.37
C ALA A 150 18.65 4.45 -22.10
N GLU A 151 18.41 4.99 -20.90
CA GLU A 151 18.58 4.27 -19.63
C GLU A 151 17.53 3.17 -19.47
N TYR A 152 16.30 3.46 -19.90
CA TYR A 152 15.22 2.47 -19.88
C TYR A 152 15.47 1.32 -20.85
N GLU A 153 15.95 1.62 -22.08
CA GLU A 153 16.33 0.60 -23.07
C GLU A 153 17.48 -0.29 -22.58
N GLU A 154 18.50 0.31 -21.94
CA GLU A 154 19.60 -0.45 -21.33
C GLU A 154 19.08 -1.39 -20.23
N ALA A 155 18.22 -0.87 -19.31
CA ALA A 155 17.61 -1.65 -18.24
C ALA A 155 16.76 -2.80 -18.81
N TYR A 156 15.88 -2.49 -19.78
CA TYR A 156 15.00 -3.46 -20.41
C TYR A 156 15.74 -4.56 -21.17
N GLY A 157 16.90 -4.23 -21.74
CA GLY A 157 17.79 -5.16 -22.41
C GLY A 157 18.60 -6.06 -21.46
N SER A 158 18.58 -5.80 -20.15
CA SER A 158 19.35 -6.56 -19.16
C SER A 158 18.82 -7.99 -18.96
N ASP A 159 19.69 -8.89 -18.51
CA ASP A 159 19.30 -10.27 -18.22
C ASP A 159 18.35 -10.34 -17.01
N TYR A 160 18.44 -9.40 -16.08
CA TYR A 160 17.51 -9.27 -14.94
C TYR A 160 16.12 -8.91 -15.43
N GLN A 161 15.98 -7.94 -16.33
CA GLN A 161 14.68 -7.56 -16.91
C GLN A 161 14.08 -8.69 -17.77
N LYS A 162 14.91 -9.41 -18.52
CA LYS A 162 14.48 -10.58 -19.32
C LYS A 162 13.94 -11.72 -18.47
N ALA A 163 14.34 -11.80 -17.20
CA ALA A 163 13.82 -12.76 -16.23
C ALA A 163 12.41 -12.40 -15.74
N GLN A 164 11.97 -11.15 -15.91
CA GLN A 164 10.61 -10.74 -15.61
C GLN A 164 9.64 -11.28 -16.66
N PHE A 165 8.59 -11.96 -16.18
CA PHE A 165 7.68 -12.67 -17.08
C PHE A 165 6.57 -11.81 -17.66
N HIS A 166 6.23 -10.69 -17.02
CA HIS A 166 5.05 -9.91 -17.40
C HIS A 166 5.19 -8.43 -17.07
N LEU A 167 4.64 -7.67 -17.97
CA LEU A 167 4.34 -6.25 -17.87
C LEU A 167 2.84 -6.12 -17.57
N THR A 168 2.46 -5.21 -16.71
CA THR A 168 1.06 -4.93 -16.40
C THR A 168 0.66 -3.58 -17.00
N VAL A 169 -0.40 -3.57 -17.78
CA VAL A 169 -1.03 -2.36 -18.29
C VAL A 169 -2.29 -2.11 -17.48
N LEU A 170 -2.40 -0.92 -16.91
CA LEU A 170 -3.50 -0.51 -16.04
C LEU A 170 -4.30 0.62 -16.70
N TYR A 171 -5.63 0.56 -16.62
CA TYR A 171 -6.48 1.66 -17.05
C TYR A 171 -7.75 1.73 -16.20
N ARG A 172 -8.27 2.96 -16.04
CA ARG A 172 -9.44 3.23 -15.18
C ARG A 172 -10.73 2.72 -15.82
N LYS A 173 -11.59 2.14 -15.03
CA LYS A 173 -12.98 1.86 -15.40
C LYS A 173 -13.72 3.21 -15.52
N LYS A 174 -14.21 3.54 -16.70
CA LYS A 174 -14.80 4.87 -16.96
C LYS A 174 -16.26 4.98 -16.58
N GLU A 175 -16.98 3.87 -16.60
CA GLU A 175 -18.45 3.84 -16.52
C GLU A 175 -18.98 3.39 -15.15
N GLU A 176 -18.11 2.97 -14.24
CA GLU A 176 -18.52 2.52 -12.90
C GLU A 176 -18.52 3.69 -11.91
N GLU A 177 -19.65 3.89 -11.23
CA GLU A 177 -19.76 4.72 -10.05
C GLU A 177 -19.57 3.87 -8.81
N PHE A 178 -18.74 4.34 -7.90
CA PHE A 178 -18.48 3.66 -6.64
C PHE A 178 -19.20 4.36 -5.51
N HIS A 179 -19.85 3.58 -4.66
CA HIS A 179 -20.48 4.05 -3.42
C HIS A 179 -19.87 3.31 -2.24
N PRO A 180 -19.74 3.95 -1.06
CA PRO A 180 -19.27 3.24 0.12
C PRO A 180 -20.23 2.10 0.46
N ASN A 181 -19.73 0.87 0.52
CA ASN A 181 -20.53 -0.24 1.01
C ASN A 181 -20.50 -0.22 2.55
N ILE A 182 -21.49 0.44 3.14
CA ILE A 182 -21.54 0.74 4.58
C ILE A 182 -21.59 -0.55 5.41
N ARG A 183 -22.38 -1.53 4.99
CA ARG A 183 -22.46 -2.83 5.67
C ARG A 183 -21.11 -3.57 5.64
N ARG A 184 -20.42 -3.57 4.49
CA ARG A 184 -19.10 -4.18 4.38
C ARG A 184 -18.08 -3.45 5.28
N ILE A 185 -18.11 -2.13 5.35
CA ILE A 185 -17.27 -1.32 6.23
C ILE A 185 -17.51 -1.71 7.70
N GLY A 186 -18.78 -1.79 8.14
CA GLY A 186 -19.13 -2.24 9.48
C GLY A 186 -18.62 -3.64 9.80
N ASN A 187 -18.80 -4.57 8.86
CA ASN A 187 -18.30 -5.95 8.99
C ASN A 187 -16.76 -6.00 9.11
N HIS A 188 -16.04 -5.19 8.34
CA HIS A 188 -14.57 -5.13 8.44
C HIS A 188 -14.11 -4.53 9.77
N ILE A 189 -14.83 -3.56 10.32
CA ILE A 189 -14.55 -3.02 11.66
C ILE A 189 -14.74 -4.10 12.72
N LEU A 190 -15.83 -4.90 12.63
CA LEU A 190 -16.06 -6.02 13.54
C LEU A 190 -15.00 -7.11 13.42
N ASP A 191 -14.62 -7.47 12.19
CA ASP A 191 -13.53 -8.43 11.96
C ASP A 191 -12.22 -7.93 12.57
N TYR A 192 -11.93 -6.65 12.37
CA TYR A 192 -10.75 -6.00 12.92
C TYR A 192 -10.72 -6.07 14.46
N LEU A 193 -11.84 -5.72 15.10
CA LEU A 193 -11.96 -5.75 16.56
C LEU A 193 -11.83 -7.15 17.15
N ASN A 194 -12.29 -8.17 16.43
CA ASN A 194 -12.36 -9.55 16.91
C ASN A 194 -11.26 -10.47 16.34
N GLY A 195 -10.30 -9.95 15.59
CA GLY A 195 -9.22 -10.76 15.00
C GLY A 195 -9.71 -11.80 13.99
N ILE A 196 -10.84 -11.53 13.30
CA ILE A 196 -11.48 -12.49 12.38
C ILE A 196 -10.82 -12.43 11.00
N ASP A 197 -10.68 -13.59 10.38
CA ASP A 197 -10.20 -13.73 9.00
C ASP A 197 -11.26 -13.25 8.00
N THR A 198 -11.09 -12.02 7.51
CA THR A 198 -11.95 -11.43 6.49
C THR A 198 -11.86 -12.16 5.15
N PHE A 199 -10.68 -12.74 4.79
CA PHE A 199 -10.54 -13.51 3.56
C PHE A 199 -11.45 -14.75 3.54
N GLY A 200 -11.50 -15.47 4.66
CA GLY A 200 -12.35 -16.65 4.79
C GLY A 200 -13.83 -16.34 4.57
N ARG A 201 -14.25 -15.11 4.87
CA ARG A 201 -15.61 -14.65 4.66
C ARG A 201 -15.88 -14.13 3.24
N GLU A 202 -14.97 -13.32 2.67
CA GLU A 202 -15.22 -12.59 1.42
C GLU A 202 -14.59 -13.23 0.20
N THR A 203 -13.51 -13.98 0.38
CA THR A 203 -12.77 -14.58 -0.72
C THR A 203 -12.49 -16.05 -0.42
N PRO A 204 -13.49 -16.94 -0.58
CA PRO A 204 -13.37 -18.35 -0.20
C PRO A 204 -12.33 -19.15 -1.00
N LEU A 205 -11.76 -18.59 -2.06
CA LEU A 205 -10.60 -19.14 -2.76
C LEU A 205 -9.34 -18.76 -1.99
N SER A 206 -8.97 -19.59 -1.03
CA SER A 206 -7.94 -19.41 -0.06
C SER A 206 -6.56 -19.13 -0.67
N VAL A 207 -6.04 -17.94 -0.43
CA VAL A 207 -4.60 -17.79 -0.32
C VAL A 207 -4.23 -18.40 1.03
N GLU A 208 -3.52 -19.50 1.01
CA GLU A 208 -3.05 -20.15 2.23
C GLU A 208 -1.95 -19.30 2.88
N LEU A 209 -2.37 -18.43 3.80
CA LEU A 209 -1.46 -17.65 4.63
C LEU A 209 -0.85 -18.57 5.70
N TYR A 210 0.45 -18.43 5.92
CA TYR A 210 1.12 -19.20 6.96
C TYR A 210 1.11 -18.43 8.29
N GLU A 211 0.50 -19.02 9.31
CA GLU A 211 0.34 -18.44 10.66
C GLU A 211 -0.23 -16.99 10.66
N PRO A 212 -1.38 -16.73 10.01
CA PRO A 212 -1.91 -15.38 9.94
C PRO A 212 -2.42 -14.86 11.29
N ARG A 213 -2.37 -13.53 11.47
CA ARG A 213 -3.07 -12.79 12.52
C ARG A 213 -3.82 -11.63 11.87
N PHE A 214 -4.97 -11.29 12.40
CA PHE A 214 -5.88 -10.28 11.84
C PHE A 214 -6.23 -9.22 12.88
N GLY A 215 -6.56 -8.02 12.43
CA GLY A 215 -7.09 -6.95 13.25
C GLY A 215 -6.22 -6.63 14.47
N LEU A 216 -6.84 -6.53 15.64
CA LEU A 216 -6.13 -6.19 16.88
C LEU A 216 -5.08 -7.24 17.31
N ASP A 217 -5.18 -8.49 16.85
CA ASP A 217 -4.19 -9.53 17.18
C ASP A 217 -2.86 -9.33 16.44
N VAL A 218 -2.83 -8.52 15.39
CA VAL A 218 -1.61 -8.11 14.68
C VAL A 218 -0.60 -7.45 15.62
N TYR A 219 -1.06 -6.70 16.63
CA TYR A 219 -0.16 -6.03 17.57
C TYR A 219 0.72 -6.99 18.37
N ASP A 220 0.19 -8.15 18.75
CA ASP A 220 0.96 -9.15 19.49
C ASP A 220 2.04 -9.78 18.58
N GLU A 221 1.74 -10.00 17.31
CA GLU A 221 2.72 -10.48 16.35
C GLU A 221 3.78 -9.42 16.01
N LEU A 222 3.41 -8.14 15.91
CA LEU A 222 4.38 -7.05 15.72
C LEU A 222 5.34 -6.94 16.93
N LYS A 223 4.84 -7.08 18.16
CA LYS A 223 5.69 -7.12 19.37
C LYS A 223 6.65 -8.31 19.34
N HIS A 224 6.14 -9.49 18.97
CA HIS A 224 6.98 -10.68 18.82
C HIS A 224 8.08 -10.46 17.77
N ASN A 225 7.72 -9.88 16.62
CA ASN A 225 8.68 -9.53 15.58
C ASN A 225 9.77 -8.55 16.07
N LEU A 226 9.38 -7.52 16.85
CA LEU A 226 10.34 -6.60 17.48
C LEU A 226 11.33 -7.33 18.41
N GLN A 227 10.85 -8.29 19.21
CA GLN A 227 11.72 -9.10 20.09
C GLN A 227 12.71 -9.91 19.25
N CYS A 228 12.23 -10.58 18.20
CA CYS A 228 13.09 -11.34 17.29
C CYS A 228 14.14 -10.45 16.60
N MET A 229 13.78 -9.24 16.19
CA MET A 229 14.69 -8.27 15.57
C MET A 229 15.75 -7.78 16.57
N ARG A 230 15.35 -7.49 17.82
CA ARG A 230 16.25 -7.13 18.91
C ARG A 230 17.28 -8.24 19.16
N ASP A 231 16.78 -9.47 19.33
CA ASP A 231 17.62 -10.61 19.72
C ASP A 231 18.63 -11.01 18.62
N ARG A 232 18.32 -10.66 17.34
CA ARG A 232 19.19 -10.89 16.18
C ARG A 232 19.96 -9.66 15.73
N ASP A 233 19.86 -8.54 16.42
CA ASP A 233 20.44 -7.24 16.05
C ASP A 233 20.08 -6.77 14.63
N LEU A 234 18.84 -6.97 14.20
CA LEU A 234 18.34 -6.56 12.92
C LEU A 234 17.79 -5.13 12.94
N LEU A 235 17.74 -4.47 11.78
CA LEU A 235 17.02 -3.21 11.60
C LEU A 235 15.52 -3.45 11.58
N LEU A 236 14.76 -2.48 12.14
CA LEU A 236 13.31 -2.45 11.98
C LEU A 236 12.94 -2.27 10.52
N ASP A 237 11.91 -2.95 10.08
CA ASP A 237 11.31 -2.75 8.76
C ASP A 237 10.52 -1.43 8.76
N ILE A 238 11.11 -0.39 8.19
CA ILE A 238 10.48 0.94 8.15
C ILE A 238 9.23 0.97 7.27
N PRO A 239 9.17 0.35 6.09
CA PRO A 239 7.94 0.17 5.33
C PRO A 239 6.78 -0.41 6.16
N GLU A 240 7.01 -1.48 6.93
CA GLU A 240 5.98 -2.05 7.81
C GLU A 240 5.54 -1.07 8.91
N MET A 241 6.49 -0.38 9.54
CA MET A 241 6.16 0.65 10.53
C MET A 241 5.41 1.85 9.92
N TYR A 242 5.72 2.16 8.66
CA TYR A 242 4.99 3.19 7.91
C TYR A 242 3.57 2.72 7.60
N CYS A 243 3.38 1.44 7.27
CA CYS A 243 2.07 0.83 7.08
C CYS A 243 1.20 0.94 8.34
N VAL A 244 1.77 0.69 9.53
CA VAL A 244 1.08 0.93 10.82
C VAL A 244 0.59 2.37 10.92
N TYR A 245 1.45 3.35 10.69
CA TYR A 245 1.08 4.77 10.75
C TYR A 245 0.02 5.14 9.71
N GLU A 246 0.19 4.73 8.46
CA GLU A 246 -0.74 5.05 7.37
C GLU A 246 -2.12 4.46 7.62
N HIS A 247 -2.20 3.25 8.14
CA HIS A 247 -3.47 2.65 8.53
C HIS A 247 -4.22 3.52 9.54
N LYS A 248 -3.55 4.04 10.59
CA LYS A 248 -4.20 4.88 11.61
C LYS A 248 -4.66 6.22 11.04
N ARG A 249 -3.80 6.86 10.27
CA ARG A 249 -4.15 8.09 9.54
C ARG A 249 -5.35 7.86 8.63
N PHE A 250 -5.36 6.77 7.87
CA PHE A 250 -6.41 6.48 6.92
C PHE A 250 -7.74 6.10 7.59
N MET A 251 -7.69 5.46 8.76
CA MET A 251 -8.90 5.25 9.59
C MET A 251 -9.52 6.58 10.03
N CYS A 252 -8.70 7.55 10.43
CA CYS A 252 -9.15 8.90 10.77
C CYS A 252 -9.79 9.62 9.56
N GLU A 253 -9.10 9.61 8.41
CA GLU A 253 -9.60 10.21 7.16
C GLU A 253 -10.91 9.57 6.70
N ARG A 254 -11.04 8.24 6.82
CA ARG A 254 -12.27 7.48 6.52
C ARG A 254 -13.43 7.92 7.38
N ALA A 255 -13.25 8.01 8.70
CA ALA A 255 -14.31 8.40 9.61
C ALA A 255 -14.87 9.79 9.27
N VAL A 256 -13.99 10.75 8.94
CA VAL A 256 -14.38 12.10 8.48
C VAL A 256 -15.09 12.04 7.13
N TYR A 257 -14.58 11.24 6.19
CA TYR A 257 -15.18 11.11 4.86
C TYR A 257 -16.60 10.54 4.92
N LEU A 258 -16.78 9.44 5.65
CA LEU A 258 -18.10 8.80 5.79
C LEU A 258 -19.13 9.70 6.48
N ASP A 259 -18.73 10.40 7.53
CA ASP A 259 -19.60 11.38 8.21
C ASP A 259 -20.09 12.50 7.27
N GLY A 260 -19.26 12.88 6.30
CA GLY A 260 -19.59 13.93 5.33
C GLY A 260 -20.46 13.49 4.15
N CYS A 261 -20.50 12.19 3.81
CA CYS A 261 -21.15 11.72 2.58
C CYS A 261 -22.14 10.54 2.78
N THR A 262 -22.33 10.07 4.01
CA THR A 262 -23.23 8.95 4.36
C THR A 262 -23.99 9.24 5.65
N ASP A 263 -24.83 8.28 6.07
CA ASP A 263 -25.51 8.34 7.37
C ASP A 263 -24.63 7.91 8.55
N VAL A 264 -23.43 7.41 8.28
CA VAL A 264 -22.43 7.09 9.31
C VAL A 264 -21.93 8.37 9.96
N LYS A 265 -22.00 8.47 11.30
CA LYS A 265 -21.64 9.68 12.04
C LYS A 265 -20.37 9.51 12.88
N CYS A 266 -19.60 10.58 12.94
CA CYS A 266 -18.37 10.66 13.73
C CYS A 266 -18.41 11.92 14.62
N PRO A 267 -19.08 11.87 15.80
CA PRO A 267 -19.14 12.98 16.75
C PRO A 267 -17.74 13.43 17.19
N ASP A 268 -17.66 14.65 17.76
CA ASP A 268 -16.39 15.28 18.15
C ASP A 268 -15.55 14.42 19.10
N GLY A 269 -16.18 13.69 20.03
CA GLY A 269 -15.48 12.74 20.91
C GLY A 269 -14.77 11.65 20.15
N LEU A 270 -15.46 11.02 19.17
CA LEU A 270 -14.89 9.99 18.31
C LEU A 270 -13.82 10.56 17.35
N ARG A 271 -14.06 11.75 16.77
CA ARG A 271 -13.05 12.45 15.98
C ARG A 271 -11.76 12.68 16.76
N SER A 272 -11.87 13.06 18.04
CA SER A 272 -10.71 13.19 18.94
C SER A 272 -9.99 11.86 19.16
N GLY A 273 -10.73 10.76 19.33
CA GLY A 273 -10.16 9.42 19.45
C GLY A 273 -9.40 9.00 18.18
N PHE A 274 -9.98 9.18 17.00
CA PHE A 274 -9.27 8.92 15.72
C PHE A 274 -8.04 9.80 15.53
N ALA A 275 -8.09 11.07 15.91
CA ALA A 275 -6.93 11.97 15.86
C ALA A 275 -5.81 11.52 16.82
N GLN A 276 -6.16 10.97 17.99
CA GLN A 276 -5.18 10.37 18.91
C GLN A 276 -4.52 9.12 18.30
N MET A 277 -5.27 8.29 17.58
CA MET A 277 -4.71 7.13 16.85
C MET A 277 -3.70 7.58 15.78
N ASP A 278 -4.03 8.60 14.97
CA ASP A 278 -3.11 9.15 13.96
C ASP A 278 -1.81 9.68 14.60
N GLU A 279 -1.93 10.49 15.66
CA GLU A 279 -0.74 11.05 16.34
C GLU A 279 0.09 9.96 17.01
N ALA A 280 -0.53 8.96 17.65
CA ALA A 280 0.19 7.83 18.23
C ALA A 280 0.95 7.03 17.15
N GLY A 281 0.34 6.77 15.99
CA GLY A 281 1.00 6.13 14.84
C GLY A 281 2.19 6.96 14.34
N ARG A 282 2.05 8.28 14.28
CA ARG A 282 3.14 9.21 13.90
C ARG A 282 4.30 9.19 14.87
N ILE A 283 4.02 9.07 16.17
CA ILE A 283 5.06 8.92 17.19
C ILE A 283 5.78 7.58 17.04
N MET A 284 5.05 6.50 16.75
CA MET A 284 5.61 5.16 16.60
C MET A 284 6.60 5.08 15.43
N ILE A 285 6.26 5.65 14.26
CA ILE A 285 7.19 5.66 13.11
C ILE A 285 8.43 6.52 13.39
N ARG A 286 8.30 7.66 14.06
CA ARG A 286 9.45 8.49 14.47
C ARG A 286 10.37 7.73 15.41
N LEU A 287 9.80 6.99 16.36
CA LEU A 287 10.57 6.17 17.29
C LEU A 287 11.30 5.03 16.57
N ALA A 288 10.63 4.34 15.63
CA ALA A 288 11.25 3.29 14.81
C ALA A 288 12.43 3.82 13.98
N LEU A 289 12.28 4.99 13.35
CA LEU A 289 13.36 5.65 12.62
C LEU A 289 14.54 5.99 13.54
N LYS A 290 14.27 6.52 14.74
CA LYS A 290 15.29 6.82 15.74
C LYS A 290 16.04 5.54 16.17
N LEU A 291 15.33 4.46 16.48
CA LEU A 291 15.93 3.17 16.85
C LEU A 291 16.86 2.62 15.74
N ASN A 292 16.49 2.77 14.47
CA ASN A 292 17.35 2.38 13.35
C ASN A 292 18.60 3.26 13.21
N GLN A 293 18.51 4.56 13.53
CA GLN A 293 19.66 5.47 13.52
C GLN A 293 20.63 5.20 14.68
N GLU A 294 20.11 4.86 15.86
CA GLU A 294 20.89 4.58 17.08
C GLU A 294 21.55 3.19 17.08
N ARG A 295 21.48 2.44 15.95
CA ARG A 295 22.06 1.10 15.82
C ARG A 295 23.52 0.99 16.23
N LEU A 296 24.27 2.10 16.19
CA LEU A 296 25.68 2.15 16.57
C LEU A 296 25.93 2.33 18.07
N SER A 297 24.88 2.58 18.87
CA SER A 297 24.94 2.63 20.34
C SER A 297 24.51 1.29 20.95
N SER A 298 25.19 0.86 21.98
CA SER A 298 25.16 -0.51 22.51
C SER A 298 23.87 -0.95 23.22
N GLU A 299 22.86 -0.09 23.36
CA GLU A 299 21.59 -0.44 24.00
C GLU A 299 20.41 0.16 23.21
N LYS A 300 19.78 -0.68 22.38
CA LYS A 300 18.50 -0.36 21.74
C LYS A 300 17.37 -0.64 22.73
N ASP A 301 16.69 0.39 23.17
CA ASP A 301 15.50 0.23 24.00
C ASP A 301 14.23 0.08 23.14
N TYR A 302 13.92 -1.16 22.76
CA TYR A 302 12.66 -1.50 22.08
C TYR A 302 11.43 -1.48 23.00
N SER A 303 11.63 -1.39 24.33
CA SER A 303 10.55 -1.46 25.31
C SER A 303 9.55 -0.32 25.13
N SER A 304 10.05 0.88 24.83
CA SER A 304 9.19 2.05 24.53
C SER A 304 8.27 1.84 23.32
N LEU A 305 8.74 1.19 22.26
CA LEU A 305 7.92 0.89 21.09
C LEU A 305 6.92 -0.22 21.39
N MET A 306 7.31 -1.26 22.14
CA MET A 306 6.42 -2.35 22.58
C MET A 306 5.26 -1.82 23.44
N CYS A 307 5.55 -0.97 24.43
CA CYS A 307 4.51 -0.32 25.25
C CYS A 307 3.55 0.52 24.41
N ARG A 308 4.04 1.15 23.31
CA ARG A 308 3.18 1.92 22.42
C ARG A 308 2.29 1.04 21.57
N PHE A 309 2.70 -0.17 21.18
CA PHE A 309 1.81 -1.13 20.54
C PHE A 309 0.68 -1.55 21.47
N ASP A 310 0.95 -1.81 22.75
CA ASP A 310 -0.08 -2.13 23.73
C ASP A 310 -1.07 -0.95 23.91
N ALA A 311 -0.54 0.25 24.09
CA ALA A 311 -1.36 1.45 24.24
C ALA A 311 -2.22 1.73 22.99
N MET A 312 -1.67 1.51 21.78
CA MET A 312 -2.40 1.67 20.53
C MET A 312 -3.51 0.63 20.40
N LYS A 313 -3.23 -0.64 20.71
CA LYS A 313 -4.22 -1.72 20.70
C LYS A 313 -5.44 -1.37 21.55
N GLU A 314 -5.22 -0.89 22.78
CA GLU A 314 -6.31 -0.50 23.69
C GLU A 314 -7.06 0.75 23.20
N LEU A 315 -6.33 1.75 22.68
CA LEU A 315 -6.94 2.96 22.12
C LEU A 315 -7.83 2.63 20.92
N GLU A 316 -7.34 1.81 19.99
CA GLU A 316 -8.13 1.41 18.82
C GLU A 316 -9.34 0.60 19.20
N LYS A 317 -9.18 -0.36 20.13
CA LYS A 317 -10.29 -1.15 20.63
C LYS A 317 -11.39 -0.24 21.18
N ALA A 318 -11.02 0.75 21.98
CA ALA A 318 -12.00 1.69 22.55
C ALA A 318 -12.68 2.54 21.47
N VAL A 319 -11.87 3.19 20.61
CA VAL A 319 -12.40 4.12 19.59
C VAL A 319 -13.25 3.39 18.55
N LEU A 320 -12.79 2.26 18.03
CA LEU A 320 -13.52 1.51 16.99
C LEU A 320 -14.76 0.82 17.55
N SER A 321 -14.73 0.33 18.79
CA SER A 321 -15.93 -0.23 19.44
C SER A 321 -16.99 0.85 19.63
N GLU A 322 -16.62 2.02 20.13
CA GLU A 322 -17.55 3.14 20.31
C GLU A 322 -18.08 3.63 18.95
N TYR A 323 -17.22 3.73 17.94
CA TYR A 323 -17.62 4.14 16.58
C TYR A 323 -18.59 3.14 15.95
N TYR A 324 -18.35 1.83 16.11
CA TYR A 324 -19.26 0.79 15.64
C TYR A 324 -20.61 0.86 16.36
N GLU A 325 -20.61 0.91 17.69
CA GLU A 325 -21.85 0.99 18.50
C GLU A 325 -22.68 2.23 18.18
N HIS A 326 -22.00 3.39 18.00
CA HIS A 326 -22.68 4.63 17.63
C HIS A 326 -23.40 4.53 16.27
N ASN A 327 -22.86 3.76 15.35
CA ASN A 327 -23.37 3.60 13.98
C ASN A 327 -24.00 2.23 13.73
N ARG A 328 -24.27 1.43 14.76
CA ARG A 328 -24.70 0.04 14.61
C ARG A 328 -25.89 -0.13 13.67
N SER A 329 -26.94 0.68 13.87
CA SER A 329 -28.13 0.62 13.01
C SER A 329 -27.79 0.86 11.53
N VAL A 330 -26.91 1.83 11.25
CA VAL A 330 -26.49 2.15 9.88
C VAL A 330 -25.62 1.04 9.28
N PHE A 331 -24.79 0.36 10.06
CA PHE A 331 -23.96 -0.74 9.60
C PHE A 331 -24.72 -2.06 9.40
N GLU A 332 -25.82 -2.27 10.14
CA GLU A 332 -26.59 -3.52 10.13
C GLU A 332 -27.84 -3.46 9.21
N ASP A 333 -28.41 -2.27 8.99
CA ASP A 333 -29.72 -2.06 8.32
C ASP A 333 -29.65 -2.00 6.77
N VAL A 334 -28.48 -2.20 6.13
CA VAL A 334 -28.32 -2.09 4.67
C VAL A 334 -28.28 -3.45 3.98
#